data_95eee0d60025fbcd7896df82de7976ed
#
_entry.id   95eee0d60025fbcd7896df82de7976ed
#
_cell.length_a   1.000
_cell.length_b   1.000
_cell.length_c   1.000
_cell.angle_alpha   90.00
_cell.angle_beta   90.00
_cell.angle_gamma   90.00
#
_symmetry.space_group_name_H-M   'P 1'
#
loop_
_entity.id
_entity.type
_entity.pdbx_description
1 polymer ?
#
loop_
_entity_poly.entity_id
_entity_poly.type
_entity_poly.pdbx_seq_one_letter_code
_entity_poly.pdbx_strand_id
1 'polypeptide(L)'
;MSQPGFWDDAERSAKLVRQLKVLKSTVEPWQLASKKYQELKELADILKSADGELIFDLGRNSEALFADIEKLEFTTLFDGEFDANSAILSINAGAGGTESCDWVGMLFRMYSRWAESRGYSLKTIDILEGEEAGIKNITVFIEGDFAYGWLKAERGVHRLVRISPFDSNKRRHTSFASVDVIPQVEGDTEVKLEDKDLVVETYRASGPGGQHMQKTDSAVRITHTPTGLVVQCQNERSQFQNKQTALGILRARVFELQRQEREEQLEKQASEKKKIEWGSQIRSYVMQPYTLVKDHRTDFETGDVNSVMDGKIDGFIEAYLKSQKSKPKS
;
A
#
# COMPACT_ATOMS: atom_id res chain seq x y z
N MET A 1 15.55 -22.26 17.91
CA MET A 1 14.43 -22.19 18.86
C MET A 1 14.51 -23.26 19.93
N SER A 2 15.15 -24.39 19.69
CA SER A 2 15.30 -25.49 20.67
C SER A 2 16.50 -25.34 21.62
N GLN A 3 17.24 -24.25 21.54
CA GLN A 3 18.36 -24.02 22.47
C GLN A 3 17.87 -23.45 23.81
N PRO A 4 18.39 -23.93 24.96
CA PRO A 4 18.07 -23.35 26.27
C PRO A 4 18.47 -21.88 26.29
N GLY A 5 17.61 -21.01 26.83
CA GLY A 5 17.84 -19.56 26.88
C GLY A 5 17.38 -18.77 25.64
N PHE A 6 16.84 -19.41 24.60
CA PHE A 6 16.35 -18.70 23.41
C PHE A 6 15.23 -17.68 23.73
N TRP A 7 14.39 -18.02 24.69
CA TRP A 7 13.20 -17.20 25.06
C TRP A 7 13.51 -16.21 26.20
N ASP A 8 14.72 -16.19 26.75
CA ASP A 8 15.09 -15.28 27.83
C ASP A 8 15.25 -13.83 27.35
N ASP A 9 15.57 -13.63 26.05
CA ASP A 9 15.59 -12.33 25.38
C ASP A 9 14.39 -12.23 24.43
N ALA A 10 13.33 -11.59 24.93
CA ALA A 10 12.06 -11.47 24.20
C ALA A 10 12.21 -10.68 22.88
N GLU A 11 13.07 -9.67 22.81
CA GLU A 11 13.28 -8.81 21.64
C GLU A 11 14.05 -9.57 20.54
N ARG A 12 15.14 -10.22 20.92
CA ARG A 12 15.93 -11.05 20.00
C ARG A 12 15.14 -12.24 19.48
N SER A 13 14.38 -12.91 20.33
CA SER A 13 13.56 -14.06 19.94
C SER A 13 12.42 -13.65 19.02
N ALA A 14 11.75 -12.53 19.27
CA ALA A 14 10.73 -11.96 18.39
C ALA A 14 11.29 -11.63 17.00
N LYS A 15 12.47 -11.00 16.92
CA LYS A 15 13.15 -10.68 15.65
C LYS A 15 13.47 -11.94 14.84
N LEU A 16 14.01 -12.98 15.48
CA LEU A 16 14.32 -14.25 14.82
C LEU A 16 13.06 -15.01 14.38
N VAL A 17 12.00 -15.01 15.19
CA VAL A 17 10.71 -15.60 14.81
C VAL A 17 10.11 -14.90 13.58
N ARG A 18 10.20 -13.56 13.52
CA ARG A 18 9.74 -12.78 12.38
C ARG A 18 10.56 -13.10 11.12
N GLN A 19 11.89 -13.11 11.21
CA GLN A 19 12.75 -13.49 10.09
C GLN A 19 12.41 -14.90 9.59
N LEU A 20 12.20 -15.85 10.52
CA LEU A 20 11.78 -17.20 10.17
C LEU A 20 10.42 -17.22 9.46
N LYS A 21 9.44 -16.42 9.94
CA LYS A 21 8.12 -16.31 9.29
C LYS A 21 8.25 -15.82 7.86
N VAL A 22 9.04 -14.77 7.63
CA VAL A 22 9.30 -14.22 6.28
C VAL A 22 9.99 -15.26 5.38
N LEU A 23 11.02 -15.93 5.88
CA LEU A 23 11.69 -16.99 5.09
C LEU A 23 10.76 -18.15 4.78
N LYS A 24 9.94 -18.56 5.73
CA LYS A 24 8.95 -19.62 5.53
C LYS A 24 7.87 -19.22 4.53
N SER A 25 7.32 -18.02 4.62
CA SER A 25 6.32 -17.53 3.67
C SER A 25 6.85 -17.45 2.24
N THR A 26 8.16 -17.38 2.04
CA THR A 26 8.80 -17.41 0.71
C THR A 26 9.08 -18.86 0.25
N VAL A 27 9.58 -19.70 1.14
CA VAL A 27 10.08 -21.04 0.77
C VAL A 27 8.98 -22.10 0.76
N GLU A 28 8.07 -22.09 1.76
CA GLU A 28 7.02 -23.11 1.89
C GLU A 28 6.06 -23.18 0.67
N PRO A 29 5.58 -22.03 0.11
CA PRO A 29 4.73 -22.07 -1.08
C PRO A 29 5.45 -22.65 -2.30
N TRP A 30 6.72 -22.35 -2.48
CA TRP A 30 7.53 -22.92 -3.56
C TRP A 30 7.72 -24.43 -3.39
N GLN A 31 8.02 -24.89 -2.17
CA GLN A 31 8.14 -26.34 -1.90
C GLN A 31 6.82 -27.06 -2.16
N LEU A 32 5.69 -26.46 -1.75
CA LEU A 32 4.35 -27.02 -2.00
C LEU A 32 4.05 -27.10 -3.50
N ALA A 33 4.35 -26.04 -4.26
CA ALA A 33 4.16 -26.02 -5.71
C ALA A 33 5.06 -27.05 -6.40
N SER A 34 6.32 -27.17 -5.98
CA SER A 34 7.26 -28.16 -6.49
C SER A 34 6.78 -29.60 -6.23
N LYS A 35 6.26 -29.85 -5.02
CA LYS A 35 5.70 -31.16 -4.66
C LYS A 35 4.45 -31.49 -5.52
N LYS A 36 3.50 -30.55 -5.62
CA LYS A 36 2.32 -30.70 -6.48
C LYS A 36 2.72 -30.99 -7.95
N TYR A 37 3.74 -30.27 -8.45
CA TYR A 37 4.23 -30.50 -9.80
C TYR A 37 4.76 -31.93 -9.99
N GLN A 38 5.52 -32.46 -9.03
CA GLN A 38 6.01 -33.84 -9.11
C GLN A 38 4.88 -34.84 -9.07
N GLU A 39 3.90 -34.67 -8.19
CA GLU A 39 2.72 -35.51 -8.09
C GLU A 39 1.91 -35.52 -9.40
N LEU A 40 1.68 -34.35 -10.02
CA LEU A 40 0.98 -34.24 -11.30
C LEU A 40 1.77 -34.85 -12.45
N LYS A 41 3.11 -34.72 -12.45
CA LYS A 41 3.99 -35.32 -13.43
C LYS A 41 3.95 -36.86 -13.35
N GLU A 42 4.08 -37.41 -12.14
CA GLU A 42 3.99 -38.86 -11.92
C GLU A 42 2.62 -39.41 -12.36
N LEU A 43 1.53 -38.66 -12.06
CA LEU A 43 0.19 -39.00 -12.51
C LEU A 43 0.09 -38.98 -14.04
N ALA A 44 0.61 -37.99 -14.69
CA ALA A 44 0.62 -37.86 -16.15
C ALA A 44 1.40 -38.99 -16.83
N ASP A 45 2.51 -39.45 -16.24
CA ASP A 45 3.32 -40.56 -16.77
C ASP A 45 2.61 -41.91 -16.67
N ILE A 46 1.67 -42.07 -15.72
CA ILE A 46 0.90 -43.33 -15.50
C ILE A 46 -0.41 -43.35 -16.33
N LEU A 47 -0.98 -42.15 -16.62
CA LEU A 47 -2.26 -42.05 -17.32
C LEU A 47 -2.21 -42.58 -18.75
N LYS A 48 -3.21 -43.40 -19.10
CA LYS A 48 -3.45 -43.87 -20.46
C LYS A 48 -4.57 -43.07 -21.10
N SER A 49 -4.59 -43.02 -22.40
CA SER A 49 -5.59 -42.27 -23.20
C SER A 49 -7.05 -42.68 -22.96
N ALA A 50 -7.30 -43.77 -22.24
CA ALA A 50 -8.65 -44.26 -21.90
C ALA A 50 -9.22 -43.70 -20.60
N ASP A 51 -8.42 -42.97 -19.79
CA ASP A 51 -8.79 -42.50 -18.46
C ASP A 51 -9.33 -41.04 -18.50
N GLY A 52 -10.42 -40.83 -19.25
CA GLY A 52 -10.94 -39.48 -19.56
C GLY A 52 -11.26 -38.63 -18.34
N GLU A 53 -11.78 -39.20 -17.27
CA GLU A 53 -12.09 -38.47 -16.02
C GLU A 53 -10.82 -38.04 -15.29
N LEU A 54 -9.82 -38.90 -15.22
CA LEU A 54 -8.53 -38.59 -14.60
C LEU A 54 -7.73 -37.55 -15.41
N ILE A 55 -7.86 -37.58 -16.74
CA ILE A 55 -7.25 -36.57 -17.63
C ILE A 55 -7.88 -35.17 -17.37
N PHE A 56 -9.20 -35.14 -17.21
CA PHE A 56 -9.91 -33.88 -16.88
C PHE A 56 -9.47 -33.31 -15.51
N ASP A 57 -9.36 -34.15 -14.49
CA ASP A 57 -8.87 -33.76 -13.17
C ASP A 57 -7.41 -33.33 -13.19
N LEU A 58 -6.56 -33.99 -13.97
CA LEU A 58 -5.17 -33.57 -14.20
C LEU A 58 -5.10 -32.17 -14.82
N GLY A 59 -5.96 -31.92 -15.82
CA GLY A 59 -6.05 -30.60 -16.47
C GLY A 59 -6.42 -29.52 -15.45
N ARG A 60 -7.48 -29.71 -14.67
CA ARG A 60 -7.92 -28.76 -13.65
C ARG A 60 -6.86 -28.50 -12.57
N ASN A 61 -6.19 -29.56 -12.10
CA ASN A 61 -5.13 -29.44 -11.10
C ASN A 61 -3.88 -28.75 -11.67
N SER A 62 -3.58 -28.94 -12.96
CA SER A 62 -2.48 -28.25 -13.65
C SER A 62 -2.76 -26.76 -13.80
N GLU A 63 -4.00 -26.39 -14.14
CA GLU A 63 -4.42 -24.97 -14.20
C GLU A 63 -4.33 -24.30 -12.82
N ALA A 64 -4.78 -24.99 -11.76
CA ALA A 64 -4.66 -24.51 -10.40
C ALA A 64 -3.19 -24.32 -9.97
N LEU A 65 -2.32 -25.30 -10.32
CA LEU A 65 -0.87 -25.19 -10.05
C LEU A 65 -0.24 -24.03 -10.84
N PHE A 66 -0.63 -23.82 -12.09
CA PHE A 66 -0.15 -22.71 -12.90
C PHE A 66 -0.50 -21.36 -12.27
N ALA A 67 -1.75 -21.19 -11.80
CA ALA A 67 -2.16 -20.00 -11.08
C ALA A 67 -1.38 -19.79 -9.75
N ASP A 68 -1.07 -20.88 -9.04
CA ASP A 68 -0.24 -20.84 -7.83
C ASP A 68 1.20 -20.41 -8.17
N ILE A 69 1.79 -20.90 -9.27
CA ILE A 69 3.12 -20.52 -9.74
C ILE A 69 3.16 -19.05 -10.18
N GLU A 70 2.16 -18.57 -10.92
CA GLU A 70 2.06 -17.15 -11.29
C GLU A 70 2.09 -16.25 -10.04
N LYS A 71 1.33 -16.60 -8.99
CA LYS A 71 1.38 -15.86 -7.72
C LYS A 71 2.76 -15.89 -7.08
N LEU A 72 3.46 -17.03 -7.15
CA LEU A 72 4.84 -17.15 -6.63
C LEU A 72 5.83 -16.32 -7.43
N GLU A 73 5.72 -16.27 -8.76
CA GLU A 73 6.52 -15.39 -9.60
C GLU A 73 6.38 -13.93 -9.19
N PHE A 74 5.13 -13.49 -8.86
CA PHE A 74 4.91 -12.14 -8.35
C PHE A 74 5.59 -11.88 -7.01
N THR A 75 5.63 -12.84 -6.10
CA THR A 75 6.35 -12.66 -4.83
C THR A 75 7.84 -12.47 -5.02
N THR A 76 8.43 -13.00 -6.11
CA THR A 76 9.84 -12.76 -6.47
C THR A 76 10.11 -11.35 -6.99
N LEU A 77 9.05 -10.56 -7.31
CA LEU A 77 9.20 -9.15 -7.69
C LEU A 77 9.50 -8.25 -6.49
N PHE A 78 9.26 -8.74 -5.28
CA PHE A 78 9.48 -8.00 -4.04
C PHE A 78 10.89 -8.26 -3.52
N ASP A 79 11.87 -7.47 -3.96
CA ASP A 79 13.28 -7.54 -3.54
C ASP A 79 13.71 -6.37 -2.63
N GLY A 80 12.79 -5.45 -2.32
CA GLY A 80 13.02 -4.35 -1.40
C GLY A 80 13.01 -4.80 0.06
N GLU A 81 13.87 -4.20 0.87
CA GLU A 81 14.03 -4.50 2.31
C GLU A 81 12.71 -4.49 3.09
N PHE A 82 11.78 -3.60 2.71
CA PHE A 82 10.50 -3.39 3.41
C PHE A 82 9.30 -3.96 2.65
N ASP A 83 9.50 -4.61 1.51
CA ASP A 83 8.40 -5.08 0.67
C ASP A 83 7.48 -6.07 1.38
N ALA A 84 8.01 -6.87 2.32
CA ALA A 84 7.24 -7.81 3.11
C ALA A 84 6.35 -7.16 4.19
N ASN A 85 6.51 -5.87 4.44
CA ASN A 85 5.84 -5.18 5.54
C ASN A 85 4.40 -4.79 5.19
N SER A 86 3.61 -4.53 6.25
CA SER A 86 2.33 -3.83 6.17
C SER A 86 2.53 -2.40 5.66
N ALA A 87 1.47 -1.79 5.13
CA ALA A 87 1.53 -0.47 4.52
C ALA A 87 0.73 0.58 5.30
N ILE A 88 1.20 1.81 5.28
CA ILE A 88 0.43 3.00 5.64
C ILE A 88 0.17 3.77 4.35
N LEU A 89 -1.09 3.84 3.95
CA LEU A 89 -1.57 4.52 2.75
C LEU A 89 -2.18 5.86 3.13
N SER A 90 -1.72 6.95 2.53
CA SER A 90 -2.27 8.29 2.71
C SER A 90 -2.77 8.83 1.36
N ILE A 91 -4.00 9.31 1.31
CA ILE A 91 -4.61 9.89 0.12
C ILE A 91 -4.99 11.33 0.42
N ASN A 92 -4.53 12.27 -0.39
CA ASN A 92 -4.76 13.70 -0.17
C ASN A 92 -5.44 14.30 -1.41
N ALA A 93 -6.45 15.14 -1.19
CA ALA A 93 -7.07 15.91 -2.25
C ALA A 93 -6.06 16.94 -2.83
N GLY A 94 -5.96 16.96 -4.16
CA GLY A 94 -5.16 17.92 -4.91
C GLY A 94 -6.01 19.07 -5.47
N ALA A 95 -5.60 19.60 -6.60
CA ALA A 95 -6.36 20.63 -7.29
C ALA A 95 -7.72 20.09 -7.78
N GLY A 96 -8.80 20.84 -7.51
CA GLY A 96 -10.17 20.49 -7.95
C GLY A 96 -11.28 20.81 -6.93
N GLY A 97 -10.94 21.37 -5.75
CA GLY A 97 -11.95 21.73 -4.74
C GLY A 97 -12.76 20.52 -4.26
N THR A 98 -14.08 20.66 -4.15
CA THR A 98 -15.02 19.59 -3.72
C THR A 98 -14.90 18.33 -4.57
N GLU A 99 -14.64 18.45 -5.87
CA GLU A 99 -14.42 17.33 -6.78
C GLU A 99 -13.20 16.47 -6.39
N SER A 100 -12.11 17.11 -5.96
CA SER A 100 -10.91 16.38 -5.53
C SER A 100 -11.14 15.66 -4.20
N CYS A 101 -11.97 16.21 -3.32
CA CYS A 101 -12.36 15.53 -2.07
C CYS A 101 -13.22 14.29 -2.34
N ASP A 102 -14.17 14.38 -3.31
CA ASP A 102 -14.94 13.21 -3.72
C ASP A 102 -14.06 12.16 -4.41
N TRP A 103 -13.08 12.59 -5.22
CA TRP A 103 -12.11 11.69 -5.83
C TRP A 103 -11.30 10.90 -4.80
N VAL A 104 -10.86 11.53 -3.71
CA VAL A 104 -10.20 10.83 -2.59
C VAL A 104 -11.11 9.75 -2.01
N GLY A 105 -12.40 10.04 -1.79
CA GLY A 105 -13.38 9.05 -1.33
C GLY A 105 -13.53 7.85 -2.28
N MET A 106 -13.53 8.11 -3.58
CA MET A 106 -13.58 7.06 -4.60
C MET A 106 -12.30 6.20 -4.59
N LEU A 107 -11.11 6.80 -4.52
CA LEU A 107 -9.84 6.08 -4.43
C LEU A 107 -9.76 5.26 -3.14
N PHE A 108 -10.18 5.82 -2.01
CA PHE A 108 -10.22 5.10 -0.75
C PHE A 108 -11.10 3.85 -0.84
N ARG A 109 -12.29 3.97 -1.44
CA ARG A 109 -13.17 2.81 -1.67
C ARG A 109 -12.51 1.77 -2.58
N MET A 110 -11.82 2.19 -3.62
CA MET A 110 -11.09 1.31 -4.54
C MET A 110 -10.01 0.51 -3.80
N TYR A 111 -9.17 1.18 -3.00
CA TYR A 111 -8.12 0.52 -2.23
C TYR A 111 -8.67 -0.36 -1.11
N SER A 112 -9.78 0.05 -0.48
CA SER A 112 -10.45 -0.78 0.54
C SER A 112 -10.93 -2.10 -0.04
N ARG A 113 -11.60 -2.07 -1.20
CA ARG A 113 -12.08 -3.28 -1.89
C ARG A 113 -10.93 -4.17 -2.36
N TRP A 114 -9.85 -3.55 -2.83
CA TRP A 114 -8.65 -4.30 -3.19
C TRP A 114 -8.03 -4.99 -1.97
N ALA A 115 -7.90 -4.30 -0.84
CA ALA A 115 -7.38 -4.86 0.40
C ALA A 115 -8.26 -6.02 0.91
N GLU A 116 -9.59 -5.85 0.91
CA GLU A 116 -10.54 -6.89 1.28
C GLU A 116 -10.42 -8.13 0.38
N SER A 117 -10.30 -7.95 -0.93
CA SER A 117 -10.16 -9.06 -1.88
C SER A 117 -8.90 -9.90 -1.66
N ARG A 118 -7.87 -9.30 -1.07
CA ARG A 118 -6.61 -9.98 -0.70
C ARG A 118 -6.60 -10.50 0.74
N GLY A 119 -7.69 -10.29 1.48
CA GLY A 119 -7.79 -10.70 2.89
C GLY A 119 -6.94 -9.84 3.83
N TYR A 120 -6.58 -8.62 3.43
CA TYR A 120 -5.86 -7.68 4.29
C TYR A 120 -6.82 -7.01 5.26
N SER A 121 -6.33 -6.73 6.47
CA SER A 121 -7.04 -5.93 7.46
C SER A 121 -6.79 -4.44 7.20
N LEU A 122 -7.84 -3.63 7.19
CA LEU A 122 -7.76 -2.19 6.97
C LEU A 122 -8.24 -1.45 8.21
N LYS A 123 -7.40 -0.55 8.73
CA LYS A 123 -7.72 0.30 9.88
C LYS A 123 -7.49 1.76 9.51
N THR A 124 -8.54 2.58 9.61
CA THR A 124 -8.40 4.03 9.44
C THR A 124 -7.66 4.62 10.62
N ILE A 125 -6.58 5.36 10.35
CA ILE A 125 -5.74 6.04 11.35
C ILE A 125 -6.23 7.46 11.54
N ASP A 126 -6.47 8.17 10.42
CA ASP A 126 -6.92 9.55 10.42
C ASP A 126 -7.80 9.81 9.20
N ILE A 127 -8.81 10.65 9.36
CA ILE A 127 -9.68 11.10 8.29
C ILE A 127 -10.07 12.55 8.52
N LEU A 128 -9.94 13.35 7.48
CA LEU A 128 -10.41 14.73 7.44
C LEU A 128 -11.42 14.86 6.30
N GLU A 129 -12.67 15.11 6.66
CA GLU A 129 -13.74 15.31 5.69
C GLU A 129 -13.57 16.63 4.93
N GLY A 130 -14.10 16.67 3.70
CA GLY A 130 -14.20 17.90 2.91
C GLY A 130 -15.28 18.82 3.48
N GLU A 131 -15.17 20.12 3.21
CA GLU A 131 -16.11 21.12 3.75
C GLU A 131 -17.54 20.94 3.21
N GLU A 132 -17.70 20.54 1.94
CA GLU A 132 -19.01 20.36 1.30
C GLU A 132 -19.32 18.88 1.05
N ALA A 133 -18.34 18.10 0.59
CA ALA A 133 -18.49 16.69 0.31
C ALA A 133 -17.12 15.98 0.21
N GLY A 134 -17.15 14.66 0.36
CA GLY A 134 -15.99 13.80 0.19
C GLY A 134 -14.97 13.89 1.32
N ILE A 135 -13.75 13.47 1.05
CA ILE A 135 -12.65 13.35 2.00
C ILE A 135 -11.49 14.22 1.54
N LYS A 136 -11.02 15.14 2.39
CA LYS A 136 -9.88 16.00 2.10
C LYS A 136 -8.56 15.27 2.27
N ASN A 137 -8.45 14.45 3.32
CA ASN A 137 -7.30 13.62 3.62
C ASN A 137 -7.76 12.35 4.31
N ILE A 138 -7.14 11.23 3.99
CA ILE A 138 -7.32 9.98 4.73
C ILE A 138 -5.99 9.24 4.83
N THR A 139 -5.72 8.73 6.02
CA THR A 139 -4.59 7.83 6.29
C THR A 139 -5.11 6.51 6.83
N VAL A 140 -4.76 5.42 6.18
CA VAL A 140 -5.17 4.07 6.56
C VAL A 140 -3.98 3.16 6.75
N PHE A 141 -4.07 2.29 7.72
CA PHE A 141 -3.16 1.19 7.93
C PHE A 141 -3.72 -0.06 7.26
N ILE A 142 -2.91 -0.69 6.41
CA ILE A 142 -3.27 -1.92 5.70
C ILE A 142 -2.31 -3.00 6.17
N GLU A 143 -2.84 -3.91 6.98
CA GLU A 143 -2.09 -4.99 7.60
C GLU A 143 -2.19 -6.24 6.73
N GLY A 144 -1.05 -6.76 6.32
CA GLY A 144 -0.95 -7.97 5.54
C GLY A 144 0.46 -8.19 5.01
N ASP A 145 0.77 -9.45 4.70
CA ASP A 145 2.08 -9.81 4.16
C ASP A 145 2.24 -9.20 2.75
N PHE A 146 3.35 -8.49 2.53
CA PHE A 146 3.68 -7.78 1.29
C PHE A 146 2.74 -6.62 0.91
N ALA A 147 1.93 -6.11 1.83
CA ALA A 147 1.02 -5.01 1.54
C ALA A 147 1.76 -3.77 1.01
N TYR A 148 2.91 -3.42 1.61
CA TYR A 148 3.76 -2.32 1.11
C TYR A 148 4.35 -2.63 -0.26
N GLY A 149 4.86 -3.85 -0.48
CA GLY A 149 5.44 -4.27 -1.75
C GLY A 149 4.48 -4.09 -2.94
N TRP A 150 3.19 -4.38 -2.73
CA TRP A 150 2.15 -4.13 -3.73
C TRP A 150 1.83 -2.64 -3.87
N LEU A 151 1.52 -1.97 -2.76
CA LEU A 151 0.99 -0.61 -2.78
C LEU A 151 2.03 0.46 -3.12
N LYS A 152 3.33 0.21 -2.95
CA LYS A 152 4.40 1.15 -3.37
C LYS A 152 4.29 1.54 -4.85
N ALA A 153 3.74 0.66 -5.69
CA ALA A 153 3.46 0.92 -7.09
C ALA A 153 2.37 1.97 -7.32
N GLU A 154 1.51 2.22 -6.34
CA GLU A 154 0.40 3.17 -6.42
C GLU A 154 0.79 4.60 -5.98
N ARG A 155 2.02 4.79 -5.49
CA ARG A 155 2.51 6.08 -5.04
C ARG A 155 2.60 7.08 -6.20
N GLY A 156 1.92 8.23 -6.07
CA GLY A 156 1.95 9.31 -7.05
C GLY A 156 0.62 10.02 -7.22
N VAL A 157 0.47 10.75 -8.31
CA VAL A 157 -0.74 11.55 -8.60
C VAL A 157 -1.70 10.77 -9.49
N HIS A 158 -2.94 10.67 -9.06
CA HIS A 158 -4.06 10.04 -9.76
C HIS A 158 -4.99 11.11 -10.30
N ARG A 159 -5.23 11.12 -11.61
CA ARG A 159 -6.07 12.09 -12.31
C ARG A 159 -7.42 11.48 -12.65
N LEU A 160 -8.50 12.13 -12.25
CA LEU A 160 -9.87 11.81 -12.66
C LEU A 160 -10.36 12.80 -13.70
N VAL A 161 -11.02 12.32 -14.74
CA VAL A 161 -11.75 13.11 -15.73
C VAL A 161 -13.17 12.58 -15.83
N ARG A 162 -14.16 13.35 -15.37
CA ARG A 162 -15.58 12.98 -15.43
C ARG A 162 -16.48 14.20 -15.56
N ILE A 163 -17.76 13.97 -15.85
CA ILE A 163 -18.80 15.00 -15.71
C ILE A 163 -19.02 15.18 -14.19
N SER A 164 -18.94 16.44 -13.74
CA SER A 164 -19.10 16.78 -12.34
C SER A 164 -20.52 16.53 -11.85
N PRO A 165 -20.72 15.79 -10.74
CA PRO A 165 -22.01 15.71 -10.06
C PRO A 165 -22.35 17.00 -9.29
N PHE A 166 -21.36 17.87 -9.03
CA PHE A 166 -21.51 19.11 -8.27
C PHE A 166 -21.70 20.34 -9.17
N ASP A 167 -21.45 20.23 -10.48
CA ASP A 167 -21.68 21.32 -11.45
C ASP A 167 -23.08 21.22 -12.05
N SER A 168 -23.93 22.22 -11.79
CA SER A 168 -25.28 22.33 -12.35
C SER A 168 -25.29 22.29 -13.88
N ASN A 169 -24.21 22.75 -14.51
CA ASN A 169 -24.06 22.76 -15.98
C ASN A 169 -23.55 21.43 -16.56
N LYS A 170 -23.30 20.42 -15.69
CA LYS A 170 -22.81 19.08 -16.09
C LYS A 170 -21.57 19.13 -16.99
N ARG A 171 -20.66 20.06 -16.70
CA ARG A 171 -19.40 20.18 -17.43
C ARG A 171 -18.42 19.10 -16.99
N ARG A 172 -17.49 18.79 -17.88
CA ARG A 172 -16.39 17.86 -17.61
C ARG A 172 -15.33 18.56 -16.79
N HIS A 173 -14.99 17.97 -15.64
CA HIS A 173 -13.96 18.46 -14.73
C HIS A 173 -12.81 17.49 -14.65
N THR A 174 -11.64 18.01 -14.28
CA THR A 174 -10.44 17.23 -14.00
C THR A 174 -10.06 17.47 -12.55
N SER A 175 -9.89 16.37 -11.80
CA SER A 175 -9.54 16.39 -10.38
C SER A 175 -8.29 15.56 -10.14
N PHE A 176 -7.51 15.97 -9.19
CA PHE A 176 -6.25 15.31 -8.81
C PHE A 176 -6.30 14.88 -7.35
N ALA A 177 -5.74 13.71 -7.08
CA ALA A 177 -5.46 13.25 -5.73
C ALA A 177 -4.06 12.66 -5.70
N SER A 178 -3.33 12.87 -4.61
CA SER A 178 -2.04 12.24 -4.39
C SER A 178 -2.18 11.05 -3.46
N VAL A 179 -1.56 9.95 -3.83
CA VAL A 179 -1.43 8.74 -3.03
C VAL A 179 0.01 8.63 -2.57
N ASP A 180 0.22 8.48 -1.28
CA ASP A 180 1.51 8.19 -0.68
C ASP A 180 1.44 6.88 0.08
N VAL A 181 2.51 6.08 -0.02
CA VAL A 181 2.58 4.76 0.61
C VAL A 181 3.92 4.63 1.29
N ILE A 182 3.88 4.32 2.57
CA ILE A 182 5.07 4.08 3.38
C ILE A 182 4.99 2.71 4.08
N PRO A 183 6.12 2.01 4.28
CA PRO A 183 6.11 0.75 5.00
C PRO A 183 5.81 0.99 6.48
N GLN A 184 5.10 0.06 7.11
CA GLN A 184 5.12 -0.02 8.57
C GLN A 184 6.48 -0.56 9.00
N VAL A 185 7.20 0.25 9.75
CA VAL A 185 8.46 -0.19 10.38
C VAL A 185 8.19 -0.36 11.86
N GLU A 186 8.22 -1.61 12.35
CA GLU A 186 8.12 -1.87 13.77
C GLU A 186 9.51 -1.80 14.42
N GLY A 187 9.63 -0.90 15.38
CA GLY A 187 10.51 -0.95 16.54
C GLY A 187 12.03 -0.87 16.36
N ASP A 188 12.62 -1.22 15.22
CA ASP A 188 14.08 -1.42 15.13
C ASP A 188 14.74 -0.62 13.98
N THR A 189 14.13 0.48 13.58
CA THR A 189 14.87 1.45 12.78
C THR A 189 15.79 2.24 13.72
N GLU A 190 17.04 2.38 13.36
CA GLU A 190 18.04 3.25 14.03
C GLU A 190 17.63 4.74 14.08
N VAL A 191 16.42 5.09 13.64
CA VAL A 191 15.83 6.42 13.81
C VAL A 191 15.43 6.58 15.27
N LYS A 192 16.39 6.98 16.08
CA LYS A 192 16.15 7.42 17.45
C LYS A 192 15.44 8.77 17.38
N LEU A 193 14.11 8.75 17.57
CA LEU A 193 13.40 9.98 17.86
C LEU A 193 13.74 10.38 19.30
N GLU A 194 14.49 11.45 19.47
CA GLU A 194 14.78 11.99 20.81
C GLU A 194 13.57 12.82 21.27
N ASP A 195 13.14 12.62 22.51
CA ASP A 195 11.96 13.33 23.06
C ASP A 195 12.09 14.87 22.98
N LYS A 196 13.33 15.39 22.99
CA LYS A 196 13.61 16.83 22.84
C LYS A 196 13.23 17.39 21.46
N ASP A 197 13.21 16.54 20.44
CA ASP A 197 12.92 16.91 19.04
C ASP A 197 11.43 16.77 18.70
N LEU A 198 10.62 16.34 19.67
CA LEU A 198 9.20 16.10 19.50
C LEU A 198 8.36 17.15 20.26
N VAL A 199 7.54 17.88 19.52
CA VAL A 199 6.49 18.71 20.11
C VAL A 199 5.19 17.93 20.07
N VAL A 200 4.68 17.55 21.23
CA VAL A 200 3.42 16.78 21.37
C VAL A 200 2.35 17.73 21.86
N GLU A 201 1.33 17.92 21.01
CA GLU A 201 0.14 18.72 21.33
C GLU A 201 -1.06 17.81 21.42
N THR A 202 -1.91 18.06 22.42
CA THR A 202 -3.17 17.36 22.57
C THR A 202 -4.32 18.32 22.27
N TYR A 203 -5.32 17.83 21.57
CA TYR A 203 -6.48 18.64 21.21
C TYR A 203 -7.76 17.79 21.22
N ARG A 204 -8.89 18.46 21.11
CA ARG A 204 -10.19 17.79 21.05
C ARG A 204 -10.42 17.22 19.66
N ALA A 205 -10.75 15.93 19.61
CA ALA A 205 -11.08 15.29 18.35
C ALA A 205 -12.29 15.98 17.71
N SER A 206 -12.18 16.27 16.40
CA SER A 206 -13.28 16.82 15.60
C SER A 206 -13.98 15.67 14.89
N GLY A 207 -15.30 15.51 15.10
CA GLY A 207 -16.10 14.49 14.42
C GLY A 207 -17.49 14.32 15.03
N PRO A 208 -18.39 13.60 14.34
CA PRO A 208 -19.72 13.28 14.87
C PRO A 208 -19.56 12.28 16.04
N GLY A 209 -19.68 12.75 17.27
CA GLY A 209 -19.57 11.94 18.49
C GLY A 209 -20.31 12.53 19.66
N GLY A 210 -20.71 11.68 20.61
CA GLY A 210 -21.46 12.07 21.81
C GLY A 210 -20.66 12.96 22.77
N GLN A 211 -21.32 13.44 23.85
CA GLN A 211 -20.79 14.41 24.83
C GLN A 211 -19.41 14.07 25.43
N HIS A 212 -18.96 12.82 25.33
CA HIS A 212 -17.67 12.39 25.86
C HIS A 212 -16.49 12.77 24.93
N MET A 213 -16.69 12.76 23.61
CA MET A 213 -15.66 13.18 22.63
C MET A 213 -15.40 14.69 22.69
N GLN A 214 -16.39 15.49 23.06
CA GLN A 214 -16.27 16.94 23.13
C GLN A 214 -15.61 17.46 24.43
N LYS A 215 -15.39 16.58 25.42
CA LYS A 215 -14.86 16.95 26.75
C LYS A 215 -13.43 16.49 27.01
N THR A 216 -12.89 15.54 26.23
CA THR A 216 -11.56 14.98 26.46
C THR A 216 -10.61 15.29 25.29
N ASP A 217 -9.42 15.80 25.61
CA ASP A 217 -8.35 16.06 24.64
C ASP A 217 -7.62 14.74 24.32
N SER A 218 -8.30 13.84 23.59
CA SER A 218 -7.77 12.51 23.24
C SER A 218 -6.97 12.49 21.93
N ALA A 219 -7.19 13.48 21.05
CA ALA A 219 -6.44 13.60 19.81
C ALA A 219 -5.02 14.11 20.08
N VAL A 220 -4.06 13.58 19.35
CA VAL A 220 -2.64 13.89 19.50
C VAL A 220 -2.07 14.35 18.16
N ARG A 221 -1.36 15.47 18.20
CA ARG A 221 -0.52 15.97 17.10
C ARG A 221 0.93 15.92 17.55
N ILE A 222 1.79 15.30 16.76
CA ILE A 222 3.23 15.26 17.02
C ILE A 222 3.94 15.95 15.87
N THR A 223 4.75 16.94 16.21
CA THR A 223 5.61 17.64 15.26
C THR A 223 7.05 17.27 15.55
N HIS A 224 7.77 16.78 14.55
CA HIS A 224 9.21 16.56 14.62
C HIS A 224 9.94 17.81 14.20
N THR A 225 10.53 18.51 15.15
CA THR A 225 11.14 19.85 14.95
C THR A 225 12.22 19.86 13.87
N PRO A 226 13.15 18.86 13.79
CA PRO A 226 14.23 18.91 12.80
C PRO A 226 13.75 18.75 11.35
N THR A 227 12.70 17.96 11.12
CA THR A 227 12.19 17.69 9.76
C THR A 227 10.93 18.46 9.41
N GLY A 228 10.29 19.10 10.39
CA GLY A 228 9.00 19.79 10.21
C GLY A 228 7.82 18.84 9.95
N LEU A 229 8.01 17.52 10.05
CA LEU A 229 6.94 16.56 9.82
C LEU A 229 5.91 16.61 10.94
N VAL A 230 4.65 16.65 10.55
CA VAL A 230 3.50 16.67 11.47
C VAL A 230 2.66 15.42 11.26
N VAL A 231 2.35 14.74 12.35
CA VAL A 231 1.45 13.57 12.38
C VAL A 231 0.34 13.82 13.38
N GLN A 232 -0.89 13.48 12.98
CA GLN A 232 -2.08 13.59 13.84
C GLN A 232 -2.72 12.22 13.96
N CYS A 233 -3.21 11.91 15.15
CA CYS A 233 -3.99 10.69 15.41
C CYS A 233 -5.11 10.99 16.39
N GLN A 234 -6.36 10.61 16.02
CA GLN A 234 -7.56 10.87 16.83
C GLN A 234 -8.54 9.69 16.88
N ASN A 235 -8.09 8.52 16.39
CA ASN A 235 -8.97 7.38 16.14
C ASN A 235 -9.34 6.59 17.39
N GLU A 236 -8.49 6.63 18.42
CA GLU A 236 -8.71 5.88 19.65
C GLU A 236 -9.25 6.77 20.77
N ARG A 237 -10.00 6.17 21.71
CA ARG A 237 -10.50 6.89 22.91
C ARG A 237 -9.38 7.22 23.89
N SER A 238 -8.26 6.50 23.82
CA SER A 238 -7.11 6.66 24.70
C SER A 238 -6.07 7.58 24.05
N GLN A 239 -5.78 8.71 24.70
CA GLN A 239 -4.69 9.61 24.33
C GLN A 239 -3.36 8.88 24.21
N PHE A 240 -3.09 7.92 25.12
CA PHE A 240 -1.86 7.13 25.09
C PHE A 240 -1.74 6.28 23.82
N GLN A 241 -2.82 5.61 23.42
CA GLN A 241 -2.83 4.81 22.18
C GLN A 241 -2.66 5.69 20.94
N ASN A 242 -3.35 6.85 20.88
CA ASN A 242 -3.16 7.81 19.80
C ASN A 242 -1.72 8.32 19.73
N LYS A 243 -1.07 8.59 20.89
CA LYS A 243 0.34 8.98 20.95
C LYS A 243 1.26 7.87 20.41
N GLN A 244 1.07 6.63 20.82
CA GLN A 244 1.87 5.50 20.34
C GLN A 244 1.72 5.29 18.83
N THR A 245 0.50 5.36 18.32
CA THR A 245 0.22 5.23 16.89
C THR A 245 0.85 6.39 16.10
N ALA A 246 0.70 7.62 16.58
CA ALA A 246 1.30 8.80 15.95
C ALA A 246 2.84 8.73 15.93
N LEU A 247 3.48 8.26 17.01
CA LEU A 247 4.92 8.03 17.07
C LEU A 247 5.38 6.96 16.05
N GLY A 248 4.64 5.87 15.90
CA GLY A 248 4.92 4.83 14.91
C GLY A 248 4.89 5.39 13.48
N ILE A 249 3.86 6.19 13.15
CA ILE A 249 3.74 6.83 11.83
C ILE A 249 4.86 7.85 11.62
N LEU A 250 5.20 8.64 12.64
CA LEU A 250 6.26 9.62 12.55
C LEU A 250 7.62 8.96 12.28
N ARG A 251 7.94 7.85 12.97
CA ARG A 251 9.16 7.06 12.71
C ARG A 251 9.23 6.59 11.26
N ALA A 252 8.13 6.04 10.74
CA ALA A 252 8.09 5.59 9.35
C ALA A 252 8.30 6.75 8.36
N ARG A 253 7.70 7.93 8.61
CA ARG A 253 7.89 9.13 7.76
C ARG A 253 9.31 9.69 7.82
N VAL A 254 9.91 9.77 9.00
CA VAL A 254 11.30 10.24 9.16
C VAL A 254 12.27 9.27 8.46
N PHE A 255 12.06 7.97 8.60
CA PHE A 255 12.84 6.96 7.90
C PHE A 255 12.74 7.11 6.38
N GLU A 256 11.53 7.26 5.85
CA GLU A 256 11.33 7.44 4.41
C GLU A 256 11.99 8.72 3.89
N LEU A 257 11.94 9.81 4.67
CA LEU A 257 12.64 11.05 4.33
C LEU A 257 14.16 10.82 4.26
N GLN A 258 14.74 10.17 5.27
CA GLN A 258 16.17 9.84 5.28
C GLN A 258 16.59 8.92 4.12
N ARG A 259 15.72 7.98 3.75
CA ARG A 259 15.94 7.12 2.59
C ARG A 259 15.95 7.94 1.30
N GLN A 260 14.97 8.82 1.11
CA GLN A 260 14.88 9.69 -0.05
C GLN A 260 16.10 10.62 -0.16
N GLU A 261 16.51 11.23 0.95
CA GLU A 261 17.71 12.07 0.99
C GLU A 261 18.99 11.29 0.58
N ARG A 262 19.10 10.05 1.02
CA ARG A 262 20.21 9.15 0.64
C ARG A 262 20.16 8.78 -0.84
N GLU A 263 18.96 8.43 -1.35
CA GLU A 263 18.76 8.15 -2.78
C GLU A 263 19.05 9.38 -3.64
N GLU A 264 18.58 10.56 -3.26
CA GLU A 264 18.90 11.83 -3.94
C GLU A 264 20.40 12.17 -3.91
N GLN A 265 21.09 11.87 -2.82
CA GLN A 265 22.54 12.06 -2.74
C GLN A 265 23.27 11.12 -3.70
N LEU A 266 22.84 9.85 -3.80
CA LEU A 266 23.37 8.89 -4.73
C LEU A 266 23.06 9.28 -6.19
N GLU A 267 21.83 9.74 -6.48
CA GLU A 267 21.45 10.23 -7.79
C GLU A 267 22.19 11.53 -8.19
N LYS A 268 22.40 12.44 -7.26
CA LYS A 268 23.22 13.66 -7.48
C LYS A 268 24.68 13.30 -7.77
N GLN A 269 25.20 12.24 -7.18
CA GLN A 269 26.53 11.72 -7.49
C GLN A 269 26.57 10.97 -8.84
N ALA A 270 25.43 10.42 -9.28
CA ALA A 270 25.34 9.64 -10.53
C ALA A 270 24.84 10.45 -11.74
N SER A 271 24.23 11.60 -11.56
CA SER A 271 23.65 12.38 -12.66
C SER A 271 23.69 13.88 -12.45
N GLU A 272 24.65 14.54 -13.11
CA GLU A 272 24.55 15.96 -13.50
C GLU A 272 23.49 16.23 -14.58
N LYS A 273 22.40 15.49 -14.69
CA LYS A 273 21.31 15.81 -15.63
C LYS A 273 20.01 15.04 -15.29
N LYS A 274 19.07 15.70 -14.60
CA LYS A 274 17.67 15.82 -15.05
C LYS A 274 16.88 16.72 -14.12
N LYS A 275 16.43 17.86 -14.64
CA LYS A 275 15.48 18.77 -14.00
C LYS A 275 14.17 18.04 -13.75
N ILE A 276 13.66 18.17 -12.53
CA ILE A 276 12.34 17.67 -12.14
C ILE A 276 11.30 18.52 -12.85
N GLU A 277 10.57 17.92 -13.80
CA GLU A 277 9.40 18.54 -14.41
C GLU A 277 8.13 18.16 -13.64
N TRP A 278 7.35 19.16 -13.28
CA TRP A 278 5.99 19.06 -12.79
C TRP A 278 5.12 18.37 -13.84
N GLY A 279 4.52 17.19 -13.52
CA GLY A 279 3.60 16.54 -14.43
C GLY A 279 3.57 15.01 -14.38
N SER A 280 4.20 14.36 -13.42
CA SER A 280 4.21 12.90 -13.36
C SER A 280 2.92 12.32 -12.74
N GLN A 281 1.80 12.48 -13.48
CA GLN A 281 0.62 11.68 -13.21
C GLN A 281 0.98 10.22 -13.45
N ILE A 282 0.82 9.37 -12.44
CA ILE A 282 1.07 7.93 -12.62
C ILE A 282 -0.07 7.27 -13.36
N ARG A 283 -1.33 7.69 -13.09
CA ARG A 283 -2.51 7.08 -13.69
C ARG A 283 -3.62 8.09 -13.94
N SER A 284 -4.30 7.95 -15.09
CA SER A 284 -5.47 8.73 -15.46
C SER A 284 -6.71 7.83 -15.55
N TYR A 285 -7.80 8.31 -14.99
CA TYR A 285 -9.10 7.67 -14.98
C TYR A 285 -10.06 8.58 -15.76
N VAL A 286 -10.48 8.16 -16.94
CA VAL A 286 -11.42 8.89 -17.79
C VAL A 286 -12.74 8.14 -17.78
N MET A 287 -13.82 8.82 -17.37
CA MET A 287 -15.15 8.25 -17.33
C MET A 287 -16.04 8.76 -18.48
N GLN A 288 -15.75 9.95 -19.00
CA GLN A 288 -16.44 10.56 -20.13
C GLN A 288 -15.48 11.37 -21.01
N PRO A 289 -15.68 11.42 -22.36
CA PRO A 289 -16.73 10.82 -23.17
C PRO A 289 -16.54 9.33 -23.49
N TYR A 290 -15.38 8.78 -23.16
CA TYR A 290 -15.04 7.36 -23.25
C TYR A 290 -14.53 6.88 -21.90
N THR A 291 -14.56 5.59 -21.68
CA THR A 291 -14.06 4.97 -20.45
C THR A 291 -12.64 4.44 -20.66
N LEU A 292 -11.68 4.90 -19.85
CA LEU A 292 -10.30 4.46 -19.93
C LEU A 292 -9.60 4.68 -18.60
N VAL A 293 -8.88 3.69 -18.11
CA VAL A 293 -7.85 3.84 -17.09
C VAL A 293 -6.51 3.54 -17.73
N LYS A 294 -5.55 4.47 -17.65
CA LYS A 294 -4.21 4.32 -18.21
C LYS A 294 -3.14 4.68 -17.20
N ASP A 295 -2.18 3.79 -17.02
CA ASP A 295 -0.94 4.06 -16.29
C ASP A 295 0.12 4.60 -17.25
N HIS A 296 0.60 5.82 -16.98
CA HIS A 296 1.56 6.50 -17.87
C HIS A 296 3.00 6.01 -17.73
N ARG A 297 3.28 5.17 -16.73
CA ARG A 297 4.63 4.63 -16.49
C ARG A 297 4.88 3.33 -17.26
N THR A 298 3.80 2.60 -17.55
CA THR A 298 3.86 1.27 -18.18
C THR A 298 3.08 1.17 -19.47
N ASP A 299 2.29 2.22 -19.80
CA ASP A 299 1.32 2.24 -20.89
C ASP A 299 0.22 1.17 -20.79
N PHE A 300 0.13 0.46 -19.65
CA PHE A 300 -0.95 -0.47 -19.40
C PHE A 300 -2.28 0.28 -19.29
N GLU A 301 -3.31 -0.18 -20.02
CA GLU A 301 -4.61 0.49 -20.06
C GLU A 301 -5.77 -0.51 -20.11
N THR A 302 -6.93 -0.08 -19.60
CA THR A 302 -8.17 -0.84 -19.67
C THR A 302 -9.37 0.09 -19.84
N GLY A 303 -10.38 -0.34 -20.61
CA GLY A 303 -11.66 0.36 -20.74
C GLY A 303 -12.63 0.08 -19.58
N ASP A 304 -12.39 -0.95 -18.77
CA ASP A 304 -13.27 -1.34 -17.66
C ASP A 304 -12.96 -0.55 -16.38
N VAL A 305 -13.34 0.73 -16.41
CA VAL A 305 -13.15 1.63 -15.27
C VAL A 305 -13.90 1.15 -14.03
N ASN A 306 -15.07 0.53 -14.19
CA ASN A 306 -15.87 0.06 -13.05
C ASN A 306 -15.16 -1.04 -12.27
N SER A 307 -14.62 -2.03 -12.96
CA SER A 307 -13.83 -3.09 -12.31
C SER A 307 -12.61 -2.54 -11.58
N VAL A 308 -11.92 -1.54 -12.16
CA VAL A 308 -10.79 -0.87 -11.50
C VAL A 308 -11.25 -0.16 -10.23
N MET A 309 -12.35 0.61 -10.30
CA MET A 309 -12.93 1.29 -9.13
C MET A 309 -13.47 0.33 -8.07
N ASP A 310 -13.75 -0.92 -8.46
CA ASP A 310 -14.13 -2.02 -7.56
C ASP A 310 -12.92 -2.80 -7.00
N GLY A 311 -11.71 -2.29 -7.22
CA GLY A 311 -10.49 -2.81 -6.60
C GLY A 311 -9.65 -3.74 -7.50
N LYS A 312 -10.01 -3.97 -8.77
CA LYS A 312 -9.19 -4.77 -9.69
C LYS A 312 -8.02 -3.95 -10.26
N ILE A 313 -7.04 -3.63 -9.40
CA ILE A 313 -5.87 -2.82 -9.77
C ILE A 313 -4.60 -3.65 -9.97
N ASP A 314 -4.65 -4.97 -9.76
CA ASP A 314 -3.49 -5.85 -9.81
C ASP A 314 -2.73 -5.75 -11.12
N GLY A 315 -3.42 -5.71 -12.27
CA GLY A 315 -2.76 -5.61 -13.58
C GLY A 315 -1.89 -4.36 -13.73
N PHE A 316 -2.28 -3.23 -13.14
CA PHE A 316 -1.46 -2.00 -13.14
C PHE A 316 -0.23 -2.15 -12.24
N ILE A 317 -0.42 -2.70 -11.05
CA ILE A 317 0.64 -2.93 -10.06
C ILE A 317 1.68 -3.90 -10.65
N GLU A 318 1.22 -5.00 -11.21
CA GLU A 318 2.06 -6.02 -11.83
C GLU A 318 2.88 -5.48 -13.01
N ALA A 319 2.21 -4.76 -13.92
CA ALA A 319 2.90 -4.13 -15.07
C ALA A 319 4.00 -3.18 -14.58
N TYR A 320 3.74 -2.40 -13.53
CA TYR A 320 4.74 -1.51 -12.96
C TYR A 320 5.90 -2.27 -12.32
N LEU A 321 5.65 -3.26 -11.48
CA LEU A 321 6.69 -4.05 -10.81
C LEU A 321 7.58 -4.79 -11.82
N LYS A 322 6.99 -5.38 -12.87
CA LYS A 322 7.73 -6.01 -13.98
C LYS A 322 8.60 -4.99 -14.71
N SER A 323 8.10 -3.78 -14.97
CA SER A 323 8.86 -2.73 -15.65
C SER A 323 10.09 -2.26 -14.85
N GLN A 324 10.00 -2.27 -13.51
CA GLN A 324 11.13 -1.91 -12.65
C GLN A 324 12.24 -2.96 -12.67
N LYS A 325 11.91 -4.25 -12.73
CA LYS A 325 12.93 -5.32 -12.84
C LYS A 325 13.61 -5.38 -14.20
N SER A 326 12.91 -4.99 -15.27
CA SER A 326 13.49 -4.98 -16.61
C SER A 326 14.49 -3.84 -16.85
N LYS A 327 14.53 -2.84 -15.95
CA LYS A 327 15.56 -1.80 -15.98
C LYS A 327 16.84 -2.37 -15.37
N PRO A 328 17.99 -2.40 -16.11
CA PRO A 328 19.25 -2.85 -15.54
C PRO A 328 19.57 -2.00 -14.32
N LYS A 329 19.89 -2.64 -13.18
CA LYS A 329 20.45 -1.94 -12.01
C LYS A 329 21.76 -1.30 -12.49
N SER A 330 21.71 0.02 -12.72
CA SER A 330 22.87 0.83 -13.09
C SER A 330 23.78 1.05 -11.87
#